data_138c56f60351a7a110212f10a9f741c9
#
_entry.id   138c56f60351a7a110212f10a9f741c9
#
_cell.length_a   1.000
_cell.length_b   1.000
_cell.length_c   1.000
_cell.angle_alpha   90.00
_cell.angle_beta   90.00
_cell.angle_gamma   90.00
#
_symmetry.space_group_name_H-M   'P 1'
#
loop_
_entity.id
_entity.type
_entity.pdbx_description
1 polymer ?
#
loop_
_entity_poly.entity_id
_entity_poly.type
_entity_poly.pdbx_seq_one_letter_code
_entity_poly.pdbx_strand_id
1 'polypeptide(L)'
;MFFKQYSAKESTLSYFLGCGTLGKAVAVDVVAGDEQWFIDRAAEAQVTITHVIDTHVHADHYSGGRKLAQLASAHYCLHESNAELVKFPFHPLHDNDTIEAGNVIIKVLHTPGHTMDSVCLLVTDKRRGEQPWFVITGDTLFVGAIGRPDLAGREQAMAAMLFDSIHSKLLSLPDEVEIFPGHQAGSVCGAGLSGKPSSTIGFEKRFNPGLKVTNKNEFVKLLTGEIPPRPAEMDRMVAANIAA
;
A
#
# COMPACT_ATOMS: atom_id res chain seq x y z
N MET A 1 16.60 -8.56 9.01
CA MET A 1 15.75 -8.00 7.93
C MET A 1 16.51 -6.90 7.21
N PHE A 2 16.32 -6.72 5.93
CA PHE A 2 16.62 -5.48 5.21
C PHE A 2 15.31 -4.82 4.78
N PHE A 3 15.36 -3.50 4.58
CA PHE A 3 14.24 -2.69 4.12
C PHE A 3 14.79 -1.55 3.26
N LYS A 4 14.21 -1.36 2.08
CA LYS A 4 14.53 -0.26 1.18
C LYS A 4 13.24 0.39 0.70
N GLN A 5 13.17 1.70 0.81
CA GLN A 5 12.14 2.53 0.19
C GLN A 5 12.73 3.14 -1.08
N TYR A 6 11.99 3.07 -2.16
CA TYR A 6 12.35 3.64 -3.44
C TYR A 6 11.35 4.73 -3.81
N SER A 7 11.84 5.92 -4.08
CA SER A 7 11.01 7.02 -4.57
C SER A 7 10.97 6.95 -6.09
N ALA A 8 9.87 6.49 -6.62
CA ALA A 8 9.60 6.41 -8.04
C ALA A 8 9.08 7.75 -8.59
N LYS A 9 8.71 7.79 -9.88
CA LYS A 9 8.08 8.95 -10.50
C LYS A 9 6.75 9.29 -9.81
N GLU A 10 6.29 10.52 -9.99
CA GLU A 10 4.98 11.01 -9.50
C GLU A 10 4.79 10.91 -7.99
N SER A 11 5.90 10.97 -7.24
CA SER A 11 5.92 10.88 -5.77
C SER A 11 5.41 9.55 -5.21
N THR A 12 5.41 8.48 -6.02
CA THR A 12 5.10 7.12 -5.60
C THR A 12 6.25 6.53 -4.78
N LEU A 13 5.91 5.79 -3.75
CA LEU A 13 6.85 5.10 -2.88
C LEU A 13 6.68 3.59 -3.03
N SER A 14 7.72 2.94 -3.52
CA SER A 14 7.80 1.48 -3.65
C SER A 14 8.70 0.90 -2.56
N TYR A 15 8.50 -0.37 -2.24
CA TYR A 15 9.21 -1.00 -1.13
C TYR A 15 9.87 -2.31 -1.52
N PHE A 16 11.05 -2.56 -0.97
CA PHE A 16 11.77 -3.81 -1.13
C PHE A 16 12.29 -4.27 0.23
N LEU A 17 11.82 -5.42 0.71
CA LEU A 17 12.11 -5.90 2.05
C LEU A 17 12.22 -7.43 2.11
N GLY A 18 12.94 -7.92 3.12
CA GLY A 18 13.07 -9.36 3.29
C GLY A 18 14.16 -9.77 4.27
N CYS A 19 14.50 -11.04 4.22
CA CYS A 19 15.49 -11.67 5.07
C CYS A 19 16.74 -12.06 4.27
N GLY A 20 17.82 -11.28 4.35
CA GLY A 20 19.08 -11.61 3.67
C GLY A 20 19.69 -12.93 4.12
N THR A 21 19.55 -13.30 5.41
CA THR A 21 20.09 -14.58 5.92
C THR A 21 19.40 -15.82 5.31
N LEU A 22 18.09 -15.73 5.03
CA LEU A 22 17.32 -16.82 4.42
C LEU A 22 17.04 -16.61 2.93
N GLY A 23 17.66 -15.59 2.33
CA GLY A 23 17.65 -15.35 0.90
C GLY A 23 16.27 -15.07 0.29
N LYS A 24 15.32 -14.46 1.03
CA LYS A 24 13.95 -14.20 0.56
C LYS A 24 13.59 -12.72 0.65
N ALA A 25 12.88 -12.23 -0.36
CA ALA A 25 12.43 -10.84 -0.48
C ALA A 25 11.03 -10.73 -1.05
N VAL A 26 10.41 -9.56 -0.79
CA VAL A 26 9.13 -9.11 -1.33
C VAL A 26 9.29 -7.70 -1.87
N ALA A 27 8.69 -7.42 -3.03
CA ALA A 27 8.56 -6.08 -3.61
C ALA A 27 7.12 -5.61 -3.49
N VAL A 28 6.92 -4.30 -3.25
CA VAL A 28 5.58 -3.71 -3.07
C VAL A 28 5.46 -2.44 -3.91
N ASP A 29 4.33 -2.28 -4.60
CA ASP A 29 3.93 -1.12 -5.40
C ASP A 29 4.99 -0.70 -6.43
N VAL A 30 5.37 -1.65 -7.30
CA VAL A 30 6.41 -1.44 -8.31
C VAL A 30 5.86 -0.63 -9.48
N VAL A 31 6.48 0.51 -9.78
CA VAL A 31 6.11 1.34 -10.94
C VAL A 31 6.70 0.77 -12.23
N ALA A 32 5.94 0.80 -13.32
CA ALA A 32 6.40 0.31 -14.63
C ALA A 32 7.65 1.06 -15.11
N GLY A 33 8.68 0.30 -15.46
CA GLY A 33 9.99 0.79 -15.87
C GLY A 33 11.04 0.74 -14.75
N ASP A 34 10.64 0.53 -13.50
CA ASP A 34 11.56 0.46 -12.36
C ASP A 34 11.89 -1.00 -11.95
N GLU A 35 11.40 -2.01 -12.70
CA GLU A 35 11.58 -3.43 -12.36
C GLU A 35 13.05 -3.82 -12.22
N GLN A 36 13.94 -3.23 -13.05
CA GLN A 36 15.36 -3.54 -13.02
C GLN A 36 16.02 -3.12 -11.70
N TRP A 37 15.55 -2.03 -11.09
CA TRP A 37 16.05 -1.63 -9.77
C TRP A 37 15.86 -2.73 -8.73
N PHE A 38 14.69 -3.40 -8.72
CA PHE A 38 14.41 -4.50 -7.77
C PHE A 38 15.26 -5.73 -8.06
N ILE A 39 15.45 -6.08 -9.34
CA ILE A 39 16.32 -7.19 -9.75
C ILE A 39 17.77 -6.94 -9.30
N ASP A 40 18.29 -5.74 -9.51
CA ASP A 40 19.66 -5.39 -9.10
C ASP A 40 19.81 -5.44 -7.59
N ARG A 41 18.83 -4.91 -6.84
CA ARG A 41 18.83 -4.96 -5.36
C ARG A 41 18.71 -6.40 -4.83
N ALA A 42 17.95 -7.26 -5.49
CA ALA A 42 17.86 -8.67 -5.14
C ALA A 42 19.21 -9.38 -5.35
N ALA A 43 19.86 -9.12 -6.48
CA ALA A 43 21.19 -9.67 -6.78
C ALA A 43 22.25 -9.20 -5.77
N GLU A 44 22.30 -7.90 -5.46
CA GLU A 44 23.21 -7.35 -4.47
C GLU A 44 23.02 -7.93 -3.06
N ALA A 45 21.77 -8.12 -2.66
CA ALA A 45 21.40 -8.69 -1.37
C ALA A 45 21.52 -10.22 -1.34
N GLN A 46 21.74 -10.86 -2.49
CA GLN A 46 21.74 -12.32 -2.68
C GLN A 46 20.43 -12.96 -2.19
N VAL A 47 19.29 -12.39 -2.61
CA VAL A 47 17.95 -12.85 -2.25
C VAL A 47 17.13 -13.15 -3.48
N THR A 48 16.14 -14.03 -3.32
CA THR A 48 15.11 -14.31 -4.33
C THR A 48 13.84 -13.51 -4.00
N ILE A 49 13.31 -12.78 -4.96
CA ILE A 49 11.99 -12.17 -4.85
C ILE A 49 10.95 -13.28 -4.94
N THR A 50 10.18 -13.49 -3.90
CA THR A 50 9.17 -14.56 -3.83
C THR A 50 7.76 -14.05 -4.12
N HIS A 51 7.48 -12.82 -3.77
CA HIS A 51 6.18 -12.16 -3.98
C HIS A 51 6.40 -10.74 -4.45
N VAL A 52 5.55 -10.30 -5.35
CA VAL A 52 5.40 -8.90 -5.77
C VAL A 52 3.96 -8.53 -5.50
N ILE A 53 3.74 -7.51 -4.67
CA ILE A 53 2.42 -7.13 -4.17
C ILE A 53 2.11 -5.72 -4.66
N ASP A 54 0.96 -5.52 -5.27
CA ASP A 54 0.39 -4.18 -5.36
C ASP A 54 -0.66 -4.03 -4.24
N THR A 55 -0.55 -2.95 -3.48
CA THR A 55 -1.45 -2.68 -2.34
C THR A 55 -2.89 -2.47 -2.80
N HIS A 56 -3.08 -2.05 -4.04
CA HIS A 56 -4.36 -1.88 -4.72
C HIS A 56 -4.16 -1.76 -6.23
N VAL A 57 -5.21 -1.77 -7.03
CA VAL A 57 -5.14 -1.44 -8.46
C VAL A 57 -4.91 0.07 -8.59
N HIS A 58 -3.69 0.45 -8.96
CA HIS A 58 -3.28 1.86 -9.07
C HIS A 58 -4.00 2.61 -10.18
N ALA A 59 -4.37 3.86 -9.90
CA ALA A 59 -5.04 4.76 -10.84
C ALA A 59 -4.15 5.96 -11.27
N ASP A 60 -2.98 6.11 -10.66
CA ASP A 60 -2.06 7.23 -10.81
C ASP A 60 -0.79 6.87 -11.57
N HIS A 61 -0.47 5.58 -11.67
CA HIS A 61 0.67 5.07 -12.44
C HIS A 61 0.40 3.68 -13.03
N TYR A 62 1.22 3.29 -14.01
CA TYR A 62 1.22 1.93 -14.55
C TYR A 62 2.02 1.02 -13.61
N SER A 63 1.42 -0.10 -13.19
CA SER A 63 2.11 -1.08 -12.35
C SER A 63 3.16 -1.87 -13.14
N GLY A 64 4.37 -1.98 -12.59
CA GLY A 64 5.43 -2.89 -13.02
C GLY A 64 5.39 -4.24 -12.28
N GLY A 65 4.46 -4.39 -11.33
CA GLY A 65 4.42 -5.55 -10.43
C GLY A 65 4.31 -6.89 -11.16
N ARG A 66 3.37 -7.00 -12.10
CA ARG A 66 3.21 -8.24 -12.90
C ARG A 66 4.47 -8.58 -13.71
N LYS A 67 5.09 -7.58 -14.32
CA LYS A 67 6.32 -7.77 -15.11
C LYS A 67 7.50 -8.17 -14.22
N LEU A 68 7.66 -7.52 -13.05
CA LEU A 68 8.69 -7.91 -12.09
C LEU A 68 8.48 -9.36 -11.62
N ALA A 69 7.23 -9.73 -11.29
CA ALA A 69 6.92 -11.09 -10.87
C ALA A 69 7.28 -12.13 -11.95
N GLN A 70 7.02 -11.85 -13.23
CA GLN A 70 7.44 -12.71 -14.34
C GLN A 70 8.96 -12.81 -14.44
N LEU A 71 9.68 -11.68 -14.38
CA LEU A 71 11.16 -11.66 -14.45
C LEU A 71 11.82 -12.42 -13.29
N ALA A 72 11.24 -12.33 -12.10
CA ALA A 72 11.75 -12.98 -10.88
C ALA A 72 11.21 -14.39 -10.65
N SER A 73 10.29 -14.89 -11.49
CA SER A 73 9.53 -16.14 -11.24
C SER A 73 8.83 -16.13 -9.88
N ALA A 74 8.28 -14.96 -9.48
CA ALA A 74 7.61 -14.71 -8.21
C ALA A 74 6.08 -14.74 -8.36
N HIS A 75 5.37 -14.83 -7.24
CA HIS A 75 3.92 -14.64 -7.22
C HIS A 75 3.60 -13.15 -7.37
N TYR A 76 2.75 -12.81 -8.33
CA TYR A 76 2.12 -11.49 -8.38
C TYR A 76 0.85 -11.51 -7.56
N CYS A 77 0.73 -10.62 -6.59
CA CYS A 77 -0.29 -10.67 -5.56
C CYS A 77 -1.17 -9.41 -5.58
N LEU A 78 -2.48 -9.62 -5.53
CA LEU A 78 -3.52 -8.60 -5.33
C LEU A 78 -4.55 -9.12 -4.33
N HIS A 79 -5.36 -8.24 -3.74
CA HIS A 79 -6.48 -8.68 -2.91
C HIS A 79 -7.51 -9.47 -3.74
N GLU A 80 -8.14 -10.50 -3.12
CA GLU A 80 -9.09 -11.42 -3.77
C GLU A 80 -10.25 -10.72 -4.47
N SER A 81 -10.67 -9.53 -3.99
CA SER A 81 -11.75 -8.75 -4.61
C SER A 81 -11.48 -8.34 -6.06
N ASN A 82 -10.24 -8.49 -6.53
CA ASN A 82 -9.87 -8.24 -7.92
C ASN A 82 -10.18 -9.42 -8.88
N ALA A 83 -10.64 -10.57 -8.37
CA ALA A 83 -10.83 -11.78 -9.17
C ALA A 83 -11.77 -11.60 -10.37
N GLU A 84 -12.79 -10.73 -10.26
CA GLU A 84 -13.70 -10.43 -11.37
C GLU A 84 -13.25 -9.22 -12.20
N LEU A 85 -12.35 -8.39 -11.66
CA LEU A 85 -11.93 -7.14 -12.26
C LEU A 85 -10.75 -7.34 -13.21
N VAL A 86 -9.67 -7.98 -12.76
CA VAL A 86 -8.45 -8.17 -13.55
C VAL A 86 -8.60 -9.30 -14.57
N LYS A 87 -7.92 -9.17 -15.71
CA LYS A 87 -8.04 -10.12 -16.84
C LYS A 87 -6.82 -11.03 -16.99
N PHE A 88 -6.03 -11.19 -15.94
CA PHE A 88 -4.84 -12.04 -15.88
C PHE A 88 -4.81 -12.82 -14.56
N PRO A 89 -4.08 -13.94 -14.48
CA PRO A 89 -3.93 -14.69 -13.25
C PRO A 89 -3.06 -13.93 -12.25
N PHE A 90 -3.44 -13.97 -10.98
CA PHE A 90 -2.68 -13.43 -9.85
C PHE A 90 -2.84 -14.35 -8.63
N HIS A 91 -2.00 -14.17 -7.63
CA HIS A 91 -2.10 -14.86 -6.35
C HIS A 91 -3.02 -14.03 -5.43
N PRO A 92 -4.21 -14.53 -5.05
CA PRO A 92 -5.14 -13.78 -4.23
C PRO A 92 -4.64 -13.64 -2.81
N LEU A 93 -4.74 -12.44 -2.26
CA LEU A 93 -4.51 -12.13 -0.85
C LEU A 93 -5.85 -11.98 -0.13
N HIS A 94 -5.95 -12.57 1.05
CA HIS A 94 -7.12 -12.44 1.93
C HIS A 94 -6.75 -11.65 3.19
N ASP A 95 -7.78 -11.12 3.85
CA ASP A 95 -7.56 -10.46 5.14
C ASP A 95 -6.97 -11.43 6.16
N ASN A 96 -5.93 -11.00 6.85
CA ASN A 96 -5.13 -11.78 7.80
C ASN A 96 -4.22 -12.86 7.22
N ASP A 97 -4.10 -13.01 5.91
CA ASP A 97 -3.08 -13.86 5.31
C ASP A 97 -1.68 -13.42 5.76
N THR A 98 -0.76 -14.37 5.77
CA THR A 98 0.64 -14.11 6.11
C THR A 98 1.58 -14.58 5.01
N ILE A 99 2.50 -13.70 4.60
CA ILE A 99 3.57 -13.99 3.66
C ILE A 99 4.88 -14.08 4.43
N GLU A 100 5.62 -15.17 4.22
CA GLU A 100 6.91 -15.39 4.88
C GLU A 100 8.08 -15.09 3.94
N ALA A 101 8.79 -13.99 4.18
CA ALA A 101 10.06 -13.68 3.56
C ALA A 101 11.23 -14.04 4.52
N GLY A 102 11.39 -15.32 4.78
CA GLY A 102 12.33 -15.83 5.79
C GLY A 102 11.87 -15.53 7.21
N ASN A 103 12.67 -14.76 7.98
CA ASN A 103 12.27 -14.31 9.32
C ASN A 103 11.38 -13.08 9.33
N VAL A 104 11.07 -12.54 8.16
CA VAL A 104 10.16 -11.41 8.02
C VAL A 104 8.77 -11.94 7.70
N ILE A 105 7.82 -11.62 8.57
CA ILE A 105 6.41 -11.96 8.40
C ILE A 105 5.66 -10.71 7.97
N ILE A 106 4.91 -10.83 6.90
CA ILE A 106 4.07 -9.76 6.35
C ILE A 106 2.62 -10.21 6.48
N LYS A 107 1.87 -9.57 7.37
CA LYS A 107 0.45 -9.83 7.55
C LYS A 107 -0.37 -8.88 6.69
N VAL A 108 -1.29 -9.43 5.90
CA VAL A 108 -2.22 -8.66 5.07
C VAL A 108 -3.35 -8.13 5.93
N LEU A 109 -3.63 -6.84 5.84
CA LEU A 109 -4.78 -6.19 6.44
C LEU A 109 -5.64 -5.63 5.29
N HIS A 110 -6.81 -6.19 5.03
CA HIS A 110 -7.73 -5.63 4.03
C HIS A 110 -8.31 -4.33 4.57
N THR A 111 -8.02 -3.22 3.90
CA THR A 111 -8.37 -1.84 4.31
C THR A 111 -9.13 -1.10 3.21
N PRO A 112 -10.34 -1.57 2.82
CA PRO A 112 -11.11 -0.92 1.77
C PRO A 112 -11.48 0.51 2.14
N GLY A 113 -11.58 1.37 1.11
CA GLY A 113 -11.99 2.76 1.30
C GLY A 113 -11.35 3.73 0.32
N HIS A 114 -10.06 3.68 0.08
CA HIS A 114 -9.43 4.33 -1.07
C HIS A 114 -9.84 3.58 -2.36
N THR A 115 -9.61 2.29 -2.38
CA THR A 115 -10.20 1.34 -3.34
C THR A 115 -10.85 0.19 -2.59
N MET A 116 -11.64 -0.65 -3.29
CA MET A 116 -12.26 -1.83 -2.67
C MET A 116 -11.24 -2.92 -2.32
N ASP A 117 -10.15 -2.97 -3.04
CA ASP A 117 -9.09 -3.97 -2.94
C ASP A 117 -7.89 -3.53 -2.10
N SER A 118 -7.93 -2.32 -1.53
CA SER A 118 -6.82 -1.77 -0.73
C SER A 118 -6.40 -2.70 0.40
N VAL A 119 -5.10 -2.97 0.51
CA VAL A 119 -4.50 -3.68 1.63
C VAL A 119 -3.38 -2.87 2.26
N CYS A 120 -3.23 -3.00 3.58
CA CYS A 120 -2.02 -2.62 4.30
C CYS A 120 -1.21 -3.87 4.64
N LEU A 121 0.10 -3.74 4.71
CA LEU A 121 1.01 -4.85 4.96
C LEU A 121 1.74 -4.62 6.28
N LEU A 122 1.34 -5.33 7.32
CA LEU A 122 1.90 -5.24 8.66
C LEU A 122 3.12 -6.16 8.79
N VAL A 123 4.28 -5.60 9.11
CA VAL A 123 5.57 -6.29 9.03
C VAL A 123 6.16 -6.54 10.42
N THR A 124 6.54 -7.79 10.66
CA THR A 124 7.25 -8.25 11.85
C THR A 124 8.58 -8.90 11.48
N ASP A 125 9.68 -8.49 12.10
CA ASP A 125 10.96 -9.22 12.04
C ASP A 125 11.09 -10.14 13.26
N LYS A 126 10.82 -11.44 13.10
CA LYS A 126 10.88 -12.44 14.17
C LYS A 126 12.25 -12.53 14.88
N ARG A 127 13.31 -12.04 14.28
CA ARG A 127 14.61 -11.97 14.95
C ARG A 127 14.71 -10.85 15.99
N ARG A 128 13.82 -9.86 15.92
CA ARG A 128 13.72 -8.76 16.90
C ARG A 128 12.66 -9.00 17.95
N GLY A 129 11.58 -9.67 17.59
CA GLY A 129 10.47 -9.96 18.50
C GLY A 129 9.19 -10.33 17.75
N GLU A 130 8.14 -10.59 18.50
CA GLU A 130 6.81 -10.96 17.97
C GLU A 130 5.93 -9.73 17.65
N GLN A 131 6.35 -8.53 18.10
CA GLN A 131 5.59 -7.31 17.85
C GLN A 131 5.81 -6.78 16.43
N PRO A 132 4.78 -6.23 15.79
CA PRO A 132 4.93 -5.59 14.50
C PRO A 132 5.87 -4.37 14.62
N TRP A 133 6.70 -4.18 13.62
CA TRP A 133 7.64 -3.07 13.58
C TRP A 133 7.11 -1.90 12.77
N PHE A 134 6.56 -2.18 11.60
CA PHE A 134 5.99 -1.16 10.73
C PHE A 134 4.84 -1.70 9.88
N VAL A 135 4.11 -0.80 9.25
CA VAL A 135 3.04 -1.10 8.30
C VAL A 135 3.23 -0.30 7.01
N ILE A 136 3.21 -0.97 5.85
CA ILE A 136 3.09 -0.33 4.55
C ILE A 136 1.60 -0.09 4.35
N THR A 137 1.21 1.20 4.23
CA THR A 137 -0.20 1.60 4.28
C THR A 137 -0.83 1.83 2.92
N GLY A 138 -0.04 1.70 1.83
CA GLY A 138 -0.53 2.07 0.50
C GLY A 138 -1.18 3.46 0.55
N ASP A 139 -2.34 3.58 -0.05
CA ASP A 139 -3.11 4.83 -0.09
C ASP A 139 -4.25 4.87 0.95
N THR A 140 -4.18 4.02 1.99
CA THR A 140 -5.13 4.06 3.11
C THR A 140 -4.81 5.21 4.08
N LEU A 141 -3.55 5.36 4.47
CA LEU A 141 -3.08 6.39 5.40
C LEU A 141 -1.73 6.94 4.94
N PHE A 142 -1.66 8.25 4.80
CA PHE A 142 -0.44 8.99 4.45
C PHE A 142 0.16 9.70 5.68
N VAL A 143 1.35 10.24 5.52
CA VAL A 143 1.91 11.16 6.51
C VAL A 143 1.19 12.50 6.43
N GLY A 144 0.40 12.80 7.45
CA GLY A 144 -0.37 14.05 7.57
C GLY A 144 -1.70 14.08 6.80
N ALA A 145 -2.06 13.00 6.08
CA ALA A 145 -3.29 12.94 5.29
C ALA A 145 -3.90 11.53 5.26
N ILE A 146 -5.07 11.41 4.63
CA ILE A 146 -5.80 10.16 4.43
C ILE A 146 -6.08 9.99 2.94
N GLY A 147 -6.18 8.76 2.45
CA GLY A 147 -6.47 8.45 1.07
C GLY A 147 -7.82 8.99 0.58
N ARG A 148 -7.93 9.21 -0.72
CA ARG A 148 -9.14 9.72 -1.36
C ARG A 148 -10.18 8.60 -1.50
N PRO A 149 -11.45 8.84 -1.16
CA PRO A 149 -12.53 7.85 -1.31
C PRO A 149 -13.23 7.89 -2.68
N ASP A 150 -12.83 8.80 -3.58
CA ASP A 150 -13.55 9.11 -4.82
C ASP A 150 -13.15 8.25 -6.02
N LEU A 151 -12.13 7.42 -5.91
CA LEU A 151 -11.61 6.64 -7.04
C LEU A 151 -12.59 5.57 -7.54
N ALA A 152 -13.49 5.09 -6.70
CA ALA A 152 -14.50 4.09 -7.05
C ALA A 152 -15.84 4.70 -7.51
N GLY A 153 -16.02 6.02 -7.49
CA GLY A 153 -17.29 6.68 -7.81
C GLY A 153 -18.43 6.39 -6.81
N ARG A 154 -18.07 6.05 -5.56
CA ARG A 154 -19.00 5.76 -4.45
C ARG A 154 -18.54 6.47 -3.19
N GLU A 155 -18.31 7.76 -3.28
CA GLU A 155 -17.52 8.57 -2.34
C GLU A 155 -17.94 8.38 -0.88
N GLN A 156 -19.25 8.48 -0.59
CA GLN A 156 -19.74 8.36 0.78
C GLN A 156 -19.55 6.95 1.36
N ALA A 157 -19.86 5.92 0.58
CA ALA A 157 -19.71 4.53 1.02
C ALA A 157 -18.21 4.20 1.22
N MET A 158 -17.36 4.65 0.29
CA MET A 158 -15.92 4.44 0.36
C MET A 158 -15.29 5.19 1.54
N ALA A 159 -15.69 6.44 1.79
CA ALA A 159 -15.25 7.18 2.97
C ALA A 159 -15.66 6.49 4.29
N ALA A 160 -16.87 5.91 4.33
CA ALA A 160 -17.33 5.16 5.48
C ALA A 160 -16.52 3.87 5.72
N MET A 161 -16.16 3.15 4.64
CA MET A 161 -15.30 1.97 4.71
C MET A 161 -13.87 2.35 5.14
N LEU A 162 -13.35 3.45 4.61
CA LEU A 162 -12.03 3.97 4.98
C LEU A 162 -11.95 4.32 6.46
N PHE A 163 -13.00 4.94 7.01
CA PHE A 163 -13.12 5.17 8.46
C PHE A 163 -13.00 3.87 9.23
N ASP A 164 -13.79 2.85 8.87
CA ASP A 164 -13.78 1.55 9.56
C ASP A 164 -12.40 0.87 9.44
N SER A 165 -11.80 0.88 8.27
CA SER A 165 -10.48 0.32 8.00
C SER A 165 -9.40 0.97 8.87
N ILE A 166 -9.36 2.29 8.92
CA ILE A 166 -8.39 3.03 9.71
C ILE A 166 -8.62 2.78 11.20
N HIS A 167 -9.85 2.98 11.69
CA HIS A 167 -10.12 2.92 13.13
C HIS A 167 -10.02 1.51 13.70
N SER A 168 -10.48 0.49 12.97
CA SER A 168 -10.45 -0.90 13.47
C SER A 168 -9.10 -1.60 13.29
N LYS A 169 -8.33 -1.25 12.25
CA LYS A 169 -7.10 -1.97 11.90
C LYS A 169 -5.83 -1.17 12.17
N LEU A 170 -5.76 0.09 11.72
CA LEU A 170 -4.53 0.87 11.87
C LEU A 170 -4.41 1.53 13.24
N LEU A 171 -5.47 2.18 13.72
CA LEU A 171 -5.43 2.87 15.01
C LEU A 171 -5.43 1.90 16.22
N SER A 172 -5.70 0.61 16.01
CA SER A 172 -5.52 -0.43 17.03
C SER A 172 -4.06 -0.89 17.20
N LEU A 173 -3.17 -0.52 16.25
CA LEU A 173 -1.75 -0.82 16.34
C LEU A 173 -1.06 0.01 17.43
N PRO A 174 0.04 -0.50 18.01
CA PRO A 174 0.88 0.26 18.95
C PRO A 174 1.36 1.58 18.35
N ASP A 175 1.50 2.61 19.18
CA ASP A 175 1.85 3.96 18.74
C ASP A 175 3.26 4.06 18.12
N GLU A 176 4.16 3.16 18.49
CA GLU A 176 5.53 3.06 17.96
C GLU A 176 5.63 2.41 16.57
N VAL A 177 4.58 1.77 16.07
CA VAL A 177 4.58 1.17 14.73
C VAL A 177 4.76 2.27 13.70
N GLU A 178 5.82 2.15 12.88
CA GLU A 178 6.09 3.08 11.79
C GLU A 178 5.10 2.87 10.64
N ILE A 179 4.70 3.95 9.96
CA ILE A 179 3.91 3.89 8.73
C ILE A 179 4.75 4.25 7.51
N PHE A 180 4.52 3.53 6.42
CA PHE A 180 5.17 3.71 5.12
C PHE A 180 4.07 3.76 4.04
N PRO A 181 3.68 4.97 3.57
CA PRO A 181 2.57 5.16 2.64
C PRO A 181 2.95 4.89 1.18
N GLY A 182 1.96 4.76 0.30
CA GLY A 182 2.18 4.64 -1.15
C GLY A 182 2.69 5.92 -1.81
N HIS A 183 2.46 7.10 -1.19
CA HIS A 183 2.82 8.40 -1.75
C HIS A 183 3.33 9.40 -0.72
N GLN A 184 4.07 10.40 -1.22
CA GLN A 184 4.50 11.60 -0.49
C GLN A 184 4.00 12.87 -1.20
N ALA A 185 4.36 14.05 -0.68
CA ALA A 185 3.96 15.34 -1.26
C ALA A 185 4.27 15.42 -2.76
N GLY A 186 3.28 15.87 -3.53
CA GLY A 186 3.34 15.94 -4.99
C GLY A 186 2.43 14.94 -5.70
N SER A 187 1.91 13.92 -5.00
CA SER A 187 0.94 12.97 -5.56
C SER A 187 -0.46 13.57 -5.68
N VAL A 188 -1.20 13.09 -6.69
CA VAL A 188 -2.62 13.40 -6.90
C VAL A 188 -3.56 12.58 -6.03
N CYS A 189 -3.04 11.54 -5.34
CA CYS A 189 -3.83 10.59 -4.55
C CYS A 189 -4.27 11.13 -3.18
N GLY A 190 -3.80 12.31 -2.75
CA GLY A 190 -4.21 12.93 -1.51
C GLY A 190 -3.87 14.40 -1.44
N ALA A 191 -4.66 15.16 -0.68
CA ALA A 191 -4.40 16.56 -0.38
C ALA A 191 -3.66 16.68 0.96
N GLY A 192 -2.69 17.59 1.05
CA GLY A 192 -1.98 17.86 2.31
C GLY A 192 -0.93 16.82 2.72
N LEU A 193 -0.47 15.97 1.79
CA LEU A 193 0.58 15.00 2.06
C LEU A 193 1.88 15.70 2.48
N SER A 194 2.54 15.16 3.49
CA SER A 194 3.88 15.61 3.90
C SER A 194 4.96 15.16 2.90
N GLY A 195 6.04 15.94 2.81
CA GLY A 195 7.27 15.50 2.13
C GLY A 195 8.08 14.46 2.92
N LYS A 196 7.65 14.08 4.12
CA LYS A 196 8.28 12.98 4.89
C LYS A 196 7.83 11.63 4.34
N PRO A 197 8.76 10.69 4.13
CA PRO A 197 8.43 9.39 3.55
C PRO A 197 7.89 8.38 4.56
N SER A 198 7.87 8.71 5.84
CA SER A 198 7.38 7.84 6.93
C SER A 198 6.93 8.65 8.15
N SER A 199 6.14 8.01 9.01
CA SER A 199 5.69 8.54 10.30
C SER A 199 5.50 7.39 11.29
N THR A 200 4.74 7.58 12.36
CA THR A 200 4.30 6.52 13.27
C THR A 200 2.80 6.62 13.52
N ILE A 201 2.18 5.50 13.90
CA ILE A 201 0.76 5.46 14.28
C ILE A 201 0.46 6.50 15.36
N GLY A 202 1.31 6.61 16.39
CA GLY A 202 1.12 7.56 17.49
C GLY A 202 1.26 9.02 17.07
N PHE A 203 2.16 9.33 16.12
CA PHE A 203 2.28 10.69 15.58
C PHE A 203 1.04 11.06 14.77
N GLU A 204 0.60 10.16 13.88
CA GLU A 204 -0.59 10.41 13.05
C GLU A 204 -1.87 10.54 13.89
N LYS A 205 -2.08 9.71 14.92
CA LYS A 205 -3.19 9.85 15.88
C LYS A 205 -3.27 11.28 16.47
N ARG A 206 -2.12 11.91 16.73
CA ARG A 206 -2.04 13.24 17.38
C ARG A 206 -2.16 14.39 16.40
N PHE A 207 -1.59 14.26 15.21
CA PHE A 207 -1.34 15.41 14.33
C PHE A 207 -2.02 15.33 12.96
N ASN A 208 -2.44 14.15 12.50
CA ASN A 208 -3.18 14.01 11.24
C ASN A 208 -4.60 14.59 11.40
N PRO A 209 -4.96 15.63 10.64
CA PRO A 209 -6.27 16.29 10.79
C PRO A 209 -7.45 15.33 10.59
N GLY A 210 -7.33 14.40 9.62
CA GLY A 210 -8.39 13.44 9.33
C GLY A 210 -8.61 12.43 10.46
N LEU A 211 -7.56 12.05 11.19
CA LEU A 211 -7.65 11.10 12.32
C LEU A 211 -8.21 11.73 13.60
N LYS A 212 -8.28 13.04 13.68
CA LYS A 212 -8.92 13.75 14.81
C LYS A 212 -10.44 13.67 14.76
N VAL A 213 -11.00 13.34 13.61
CA VAL A 213 -12.45 13.18 13.44
C VAL A 213 -12.86 11.77 13.83
N THR A 214 -13.38 11.61 15.04
CA THR A 214 -13.77 10.31 15.62
C THR A 214 -15.21 9.91 15.31
N ASN A 215 -16.03 10.84 14.83
CA ASN A 215 -17.39 10.54 14.39
C ASN A 215 -17.38 10.17 12.90
N LYS A 216 -17.90 8.99 12.58
CA LYS A 216 -17.91 8.45 11.20
C LYS A 216 -18.66 9.36 10.21
N ASN A 217 -19.80 9.94 10.61
CA ASN A 217 -20.57 10.80 9.70
C ASN A 217 -19.85 12.12 9.44
N GLU A 218 -19.15 12.67 10.43
CA GLU A 218 -18.32 13.87 10.26
C GLU A 218 -17.09 13.58 9.40
N PHE A 219 -16.46 12.42 9.56
CA PHE A 219 -15.37 11.95 8.74
C PHE A 219 -15.79 11.81 7.26
N VAL A 220 -16.95 11.18 7.00
CA VAL A 220 -17.50 11.08 5.65
C VAL A 220 -17.73 12.46 5.05
N LYS A 221 -18.34 13.40 5.79
CA LYS A 221 -18.55 14.78 5.32
C LYS A 221 -17.22 15.48 5.03
N LEU A 222 -16.21 15.31 5.89
CA LEU A 222 -14.88 15.89 5.69
C LEU A 222 -14.26 15.42 4.38
N LEU A 223 -14.25 14.11 4.13
CA LEU A 223 -13.60 13.53 2.95
C LEU A 223 -14.39 13.71 1.65
N THR A 224 -15.72 13.92 1.74
CA THR A 224 -16.57 14.07 0.54
C THR A 224 -17.01 15.51 0.27
N GLY A 225 -16.61 16.47 1.12
CA GLY A 225 -17.02 17.88 1.01
C GLY A 225 -16.38 18.62 -0.17
N GLU A 226 -15.11 18.42 -0.40
CA GLU A 226 -14.34 19.06 -1.48
C GLU A 226 -13.41 18.02 -2.14
N ILE A 227 -13.99 17.15 -2.98
CA ILE A 227 -13.20 16.18 -3.74
C ILE A 227 -12.67 16.85 -5.00
N PRO A 228 -11.32 16.92 -5.20
CA PRO A 228 -10.76 17.44 -6.43
C PRO A 228 -11.25 16.66 -7.66
N PRO A 229 -11.38 17.30 -8.84
CA PRO A 229 -11.75 16.59 -10.05
C PRO A 229 -10.87 15.38 -10.31
N ARG A 230 -11.48 14.26 -10.70
CA ARG A 230 -10.74 13.04 -11.07
C ARG A 230 -9.98 13.30 -12.38
N PRO A 231 -8.64 13.15 -12.40
CA PRO A 231 -7.88 13.25 -13.65
C PRO A 231 -8.35 12.23 -14.70
N ALA A 232 -8.47 12.66 -15.96
CA ALA A 232 -8.94 11.80 -17.05
C ALA A 232 -8.03 10.59 -17.32
N GLU A 233 -6.74 10.72 -17.00
CA GLU A 233 -5.77 9.64 -17.13
C GLU A 233 -6.01 8.47 -16.17
N MET A 234 -6.65 8.69 -15.04
CA MET A 234 -6.86 7.63 -14.03
C MET A 234 -7.63 6.44 -14.58
N ASP A 235 -8.70 6.68 -15.35
CA ASP A 235 -9.48 5.58 -15.94
C ASP A 235 -8.67 4.78 -16.96
N ARG A 236 -7.77 5.44 -17.70
CA ARG A 236 -6.84 4.77 -18.62
C ARG A 236 -5.82 3.91 -17.87
N MET A 237 -5.27 4.43 -16.77
CA MET A 237 -4.29 3.68 -15.96
C MET A 237 -4.93 2.47 -15.30
N VAL A 238 -6.12 2.62 -14.69
CA VAL A 238 -6.88 1.48 -14.15
C VAL A 238 -7.15 0.46 -15.24
N ALA A 239 -7.67 0.88 -16.41
CA ALA A 239 -7.94 -0.01 -17.52
C ALA A 239 -6.71 -0.79 -17.98
N ALA A 240 -5.53 -0.16 -18.01
CA ALA A 240 -4.27 -0.81 -18.35
C ALA A 240 -3.79 -1.78 -17.26
N ASN A 241 -3.90 -1.40 -16.00
CA ASN A 241 -3.46 -2.22 -14.87
C ASN A 241 -4.32 -3.48 -14.66
N ILE A 242 -5.56 -3.48 -15.14
CA ILE A 242 -6.45 -4.66 -15.09
C ILE A 242 -6.48 -5.49 -16.38
N ALA A 243 -5.88 -5.00 -17.47
CA ALA A 243 -5.86 -5.67 -18.77
C ALA A 243 -4.95 -6.90 -18.79
N ALA A 244 -5.26 -7.84 -19.71
CA ALA A 244 -4.50 -9.07 -19.89
C ALA A 244 -3.06 -8.84 -20.41
#